data_02b6b645bd2f51b2fcacc48399ff04e7
#
_entry.id   02b6b645bd2f51b2fcacc48399ff04e7
#
_cell.length_a   1.000
_cell.length_b   1.000
_cell.length_c   1.000
_cell.angle_alpha   90.00
_cell.angle_beta   90.00
_cell.angle_gamma   90.00
#
_symmetry.space_group_name_H-M   'P 1'
#
loop_
_entity.id
_entity.type
_entity.pdbx_description
1 polymer ?
#
loop_
_entity_poly.entity_id
_entity_poly.type
_entity_poly.pdbx_seq_one_letter_code
_entity_poly.pdbx_strand_id
1 'polypeptide(L)'
;MKLFIGLFFCNILFATTMGQGKATIQTKPDPAKKIQVVEASCGECRLGLPGKSCDLAVRIDGKSYFVDGTTIDSHGDAHAKDGFCEAIRKAEVQGEIINGRFKATYFKLINQPGKNNKE
;
A
#
# COMPACT_ATOMS: atom_id res chain seq x y z
N MET A 1 -56.81 -42.31 -1.90
CA MET A 1 -55.50 -42.13 -2.48
C MET A 1 -55.08 -40.66 -2.30
N LYS A 2 -54.23 -40.40 -1.34
CA LYS A 2 -53.72 -39.05 -1.12
C LYS A 2 -52.30 -39.00 -1.62
N LEU A 3 -52.05 -38.27 -2.71
CA LEU A 3 -50.75 -37.95 -3.23
C LEU A 3 -50.11 -36.89 -2.35
N PHE A 4 -49.07 -37.22 -1.62
CA PHE A 4 -48.18 -36.25 -0.99
C PHE A 4 -47.09 -35.87 -1.95
N ILE A 5 -47.17 -34.69 -2.51
CA ILE A 5 -46.07 -34.07 -3.25
C ILE A 5 -45.17 -33.40 -2.24
N GLY A 6 -44.05 -34.06 -1.94
CA GLY A 6 -43.01 -33.49 -1.13
C GLY A 6 -42.24 -32.42 -1.94
N LEU A 7 -42.42 -31.16 -1.56
CA LEU A 7 -41.55 -30.08 -2.04
C LEU A 7 -40.17 -30.20 -1.37
N PHE A 8 -39.22 -30.67 -2.13
CA PHE A 8 -37.82 -30.65 -1.69
C PHE A 8 -37.29 -29.22 -1.92
N PHE A 9 -37.25 -28.41 -0.89
CA PHE A 9 -36.56 -27.14 -0.91
C PHE A 9 -35.06 -27.41 -0.82
N CYS A 10 -34.39 -27.35 -1.96
CA CYS A 10 -32.96 -27.36 -2.01
C CYS A 10 -32.46 -25.96 -1.62
N ASN A 11 -32.08 -25.79 -0.33
CA ASN A 11 -31.40 -24.63 0.16
C ASN A 11 -29.95 -24.65 -0.37
N ILE A 12 -29.73 -24.01 -1.50
CA ILE A 12 -28.37 -23.73 -1.97
C ILE A 12 -27.86 -22.57 -1.12
N LEU A 13 -27.10 -22.90 -0.06
CA LEU A 13 -26.27 -21.93 0.63
C LEU A 13 -25.19 -21.47 -0.35
N PHE A 14 -25.37 -20.31 -0.93
CA PHE A 14 -24.29 -19.57 -1.53
C PHE A 14 -23.36 -19.10 -0.42
N ALA A 15 -22.34 -19.87 -0.11
CA ALA A 15 -21.21 -19.40 0.66
C ALA A 15 -20.42 -18.43 -0.23
N THR A 16 -20.70 -17.14 -0.13
CA THR A 16 -19.81 -16.12 -0.65
C THR A 16 -18.55 -16.14 0.21
N THR A 17 -17.57 -16.90 -0.21
CA THR A 17 -16.21 -16.76 0.29
C THR A 17 -15.73 -15.36 -0.15
N MET A 18 -15.84 -14.40 0.75
CA MET A 18 -15.07 -13.17 0.63
C MET A 18 -13.61 -13.56 0.87
N GLY A 19 -12.91 -13.84 -0.23
CA GLY A 19 -11.47 -13.96 -0.20
C GLY A 19 -10.91 -12.61 0.25
N GLN A 20 -10.44 -12.54 1.48
CA GLN A 20 -9.57 -11.45 1.91
C GLN A 20 -8.25 -11.62 1.18
N GLY A 21 -8.22 -11.14 -0.05
CA GLY A 21 -6.98 -11.01 -0.80
C GLY A 21 -6.07 -10.08 -0.01
N LYS A 22 -4.99 -10.63 0.53
CA LYS A 22 -3.85 -9.84 0.99
C LYS A 22 -3.50 -8.92 -0.16
N ALA A 23 -3.69 -7.61 -0.01
CA ALA A 23 -3.37 -6.65 -1.06
C ALA A 23 -1.87 -6.72 -1.32
N THR A 24 -1.48 -7.47 -2.34
CA THR A 24 -0.10 -7.60 -2.77
C THR A 24 0.24 -6.37 -3.60
N ILE A 25 1.33 -5.70 -3.25
CA ILE A 25 1.82 -4.59 -4.05
C ILE A 25 2.15 -5.06 -5.47
N GLN A 26 1.70 -4.31 -6.45
CA GLN A 26 1.90 -4.63 -7.86
C GLN A 26 3.19 -4.01 -8.37
N THR A 27 3.87 -4.70 -9.26
CA THR A 27 5.08 -4.20 -9.92
C THR A 27 4.81 -3.20 -11.03
N LYS A 28 3.58 -3.20 -11.55
CA LYS A 28 3.10 -2.26 -12.56
C LYS A 28 1.88 -1.50 -12.06
N PRO A 29 1.73 -0.22 -12.44
CA PRO A 29 0.55 0.53 -12.06
C PRO A 29 -0.71 -0.02 -12.74
N ASP A 30 -1.84 0.10 -12.03
CA ASP A 30 -3.15 -0.17 -12.60
C ASP A 30 -3.54 0.99 -13.53
N PRO A 31 -3.77 0.74 -14.83
CA PRO A 31 -4.11 1.81 -15.78
C PRO A 31 -5.48 2.45 -15.50
N ALA A 32 -6.34 1.79 -14.75
CA ALA A 32 -7.64 2.30 -14.36
C ALA A 32 -7.60 3.27 -13.17
N LYS A 33 -6.45 3.35 -12.46
CA LYS A 33 -6.27 4.18 -11.28
C LYS A 33 -5.25 5.29 -11.53
N LYS A 34 -5.49 6.43 -10.90
CA LYS A 34 -4.58 7.57 -10.98
C LYS A 34 -3.29 7.29 -10.21
N ILE A 35 -2.15 7.59 -10.83
CA ILE A 35 -0.86 7.64 -10.16
C ILE A 35 -0.72 8.99 -9.45
N GLN A 36 -0.33 8.97 -8.19
CA GLN A 36 0.02 10.17 -7.42
C GLN A 36 1.53 10.20 -7.18
N VAL A 37 2.11 11.38 -7.24
CA VAL A 37 3.49 11.62 -6.78
C VAL A 37 3.42 12.19 -5.38
N VAL A 38 4.02 11.49 -4.43
CA VAL A 38 3.99 11.84 -3.01
C VAL A 38 5.39 11.87 -2.41
N GLU A 39 5.53 12.53 -1.28
CA GLU A 39 6.72 12.41 -0.45
C GLU A 39 6.66 11.12 0.35
N ALA A 40 7.77 10.40 0.44
CA ALA A 40 7.91 9.16 1.19
C ALA A 40 9.18 9.18 2.03
N SER A 41 9.07 8.70 3.27
CA SER A 41 10.19 8.64 4.21
C SER A 41 9.85 7.75 5.40
N CYS A 42 10.77 7.64 6.36
CA CYS A 42 10.47 7.09 7.68
C CYS A 42 9.45 7.99 8.39
N GLY A 43 8.30 7.42 8.78
CA GLY A 43 7.21 8.17 9.39
C GLY A 43 7.60 8.80 10.72
N GLU A 44 8.22 8.05 11.59
CA GLU A 44 8.64 8.49 12.92
C GLU A 44 9.84 9.43 12.87
N CYS A 45 10.80 9.19 11.96
CA CYS A 45 12.03 9.96 11.88
C CYS A 45 11.85 11.30 11.16
N ARG A 46 11.04 11.34 10.10
CA ARG A 46 11.00 12.45 9.14
C ARG A 46 9.64 13.08 8.91
N LEU A 47 8.56 12.34 9.11
CA LEU A 47 7.21 12.80 8.79
C LEU A 47 6.34 13.12 10.01
N GLY A 48 6.92 13.12 11.20
CA GLY A 48 6.25 13.54 12.43
C GLY A 48 5.17 12.59 12.94
N LEU A 49 5.21 11.33 12.52
CA LEU A 49 4.28 10.31 13.00
C LEU A 49 4.75 9.74 14.35
N PRO A 50 3.81 9.29 15.21
CA PRO A 50 4.13 8.72 16.50
C PRO A 50 4.72 7.32 16.38
N GLY A 51 5.62 6.97 17.29
CA GLY A 51 6.21 5.65 17.40
C GLY A 51 7.72 5.69 17.65
N LYS A 52 8.29 4.52 17.89
CA LYS A 52 9.72 4.32 18.17
C LYS A 52 10.42 3.45 17.12
N SER A 53 9.67 3.02 16.13
CA SER A 53 10.14 2.18 15.04
C SER A 53 10.59 3.01 13.84
N CYS A 54 10.93 2.37 12.74
CA CYS A 54 11.22 3.01 11.48
C CYS A 54 10.31 2.39 10.41
N ASP A 55 9.17 3.00 10.21
CA ASP A 55 8.13 2.51 9.30
C ASP A 55 7.94 3.46 8.13
N LEU A 56 7.73 2.89 6.95
CA LEU A 56 7.49 3.67 5.75
C LEU A 56 6.19 4.46 5.88
N ALA A 57 6.26 5.73 5.53
CA ALA A 57 5.13 6.63 5.48
C ALA A 57 5.16 7.50 4.23
N VAL A 58 4.03 8.04 3.87
CA VAL A 58 3.86 9.01 2.78
C VAL A 58 3.18 10.27 3.31
N ARG A 59 3.46 11.39 2.65
CA ARG A 59 2.75 12.66 2.88
C ARG A 59 1.89 12.97 1.67
N ILE A 60 0.60 13.10 1.90
CA ILE A 60 -0.41 13.43 0.90
C ILE A 60 -1.17 14.66 1.36
N ASP A 61 -1.19 15.71 0.55
CA ASP A 61 -1.87 16.97 0.88
C ASP A 61 -1.51 17.53 2.27
N GLY A 62 -0.23 17.44 2.62
CA GLY A 62 0.31 17.94 3.89
C GLY A 62 0.08 17.03 5.10
N LYS A 63 -0.58 15.90 4.93
CA LYS A 63 -0.84 14.93 6.00
C LYS A 63 -0.04 13.65 5.79
N SER A 64 0.52 13.11 6.88
CA SER A 64 1.36 11.91 6.85
C SER A 64 0.57 10.67 7.24
N TYR A 65 0.84 9.56 6.56
CA TYR A 65 0.19 8.27 6.77
C TYR A 65 1.21 7.15 6.72
N PHE A 66 1.16 6.21 7.65
CA PHE A 66 1.89 4.96 7.52
C PHE A 66 1.39 4.16 6.31
N VAL A 67 2.29 3.43 5.66
CA VAL A 67 2.02 2.66 4.45
C VAL A 67 1.81 1.20 4.76
N ASP A 68 0.73 0.62 4.24
CA ASP A 68 0.53 -0.82 4.17
C ASP A 68 0.76 -1.30 2.73
N GLY A 69 1.24 -2.53 2.57
CA GLY A 69 1.46 -3.18 1.29
C GLY A 69 2.93 -3.24 0.86
N THR A 70 3.76 -2.36 1.35
CA THR A 70 5.22 -2.40 1.17
C THR A 70 5.92 -1.91 2.44
N THR A 71 7.20 -2.22 2.58
CA THR A 71 7.98 -1.89 3.77
C THR A 71 9.13 -0.95 3.45
N ILE A 72 9.67 -0.32 4.49
CA ILE A 72 10.81 0.60 4.35
C ILE A 72 12.05 -0.10 3.77
N ASP A 73 12.27 -1.36 4.13
CA ASP A 73 13.44 -2.14 3.69
C ASP A 73 13.30 -2.72 2.28
N SER A 74 12.10 -2.68 1.70
CA SER A 74 11.84 -3.17 0.35
C SER A 74 12.36 -2.25 -0.75
N HIS A 75 12.84 -1.05 -0.40
CA HIS A 75 13.23 0.01 -1.36
C HIS A 75 14.70 0.43 -1.21
N GLY A 76 15.54 -0.46 -0.72
CA GLY A 76 16.95 -0.23 -0.47
C GLY A 76 17.27 0.01 1.01
N ASP A 77 18.52 0.35 1.29
CA ASP A 77 18.97 0.61 2.66
C ASP A 77 18.39 1.94 3.19
N ALA A 78 17.57 1.83 4.22
CA ALA A 78 16.93 2.99 4.84
C ALA A 78 17.93 3.94 5.52
N HIS A 79 19.10 3.47 5.91
CA HIS A 79 20.16 4.24 6.56
C HIS A 79 21.23 4.78 5.58
N ALA A 80 21.12 4.46 4.28
CA ALA A 80 21.97 5.08 3.26
C ALA A 80 21.68 6.58 3.16
N LYS A 81 22.59 7.35 2.54
CA LYS A 81 22.46 8.82 2.41
C LYS A 81 21.15 9.26 1.77
N ASP A 82 20.60 8.46 0.89
CA ASP A 82 19.31 8.65 0.23
C ASP A 82 18.23 7.70 0.71
N GLY A 83 18.48 6.99 1.80
CA GLY A 83 17.52 6.12 2.47
C GLY A 83 16.43 6.91 3.19
N PHE A 84 15.35 6.25 3.51
CA PHE A 84 14.17 6.88 4.13
C PHE A 84 14.40 7.42 5.54
N CYS A 85 15.39 6.92 6.27
CA CYS A 85 15.75 7.46 7.58
C CYS A 85 16.56 8.75 7.47
N GLU A 86 17.22 8.99 6.33
CA GLU A 86 18.12 10.13 6.11
C GLU A 86 17.51 11.21 5.20
N ALA A 87 16.56 10.86 4.37
CA ALA A 87 16.01 11.77 3.36
C ALA A 87 14.51 11.55 3.14
N ILE A 88 13.82 12.63 2.79
CA ILE A 88 12.47 12.58 2.23
C ILE A 88 12.62 12.39 0.72
N ARG A 89 11.96 11.37 0.18
CA ARG A 89 12.04 11.01 -1.22
C ARG A 89 10.69 11.18 -1.91
N LYS A 90 10.70 11.20 -3.22
CA LYS A 90 9.49 11.18 -4.03
C LYS A 90 9.20 9.77 -4.51
N ALA A 91 7.91 9.40 -4.51
CA ALA A 91 7.44 8.12 -5.02
C ALA A 91 6.18 8.31 -5.85
N GLU A 92 6.05 7.50 -6.89
CA GLU A 92 4.79 7.28 -7.60
C GLU A 92 4.02 6.18 -6.88
N VAL A 93 2.79 6.46 -6.52
CA VAL A 93 1.96 5.53 -5.76
C VAL A 93 0.56 5.43 -6.30
N GLN A 94 -0.05 4.27 -6.07
CA GLN A 94 -1.49 4.05 -6.17
C GLN A 94 -1.95 3.37 -4.88
N GLY A 95 -3.13 3.71 -4.42
CA GLY A 95 -3.70 3.14 -3.20
C GLY A 95 -4.79 4.03 -2.64
N GLU A 96 -5.23 3.69 -1.44
CA GLU A 96 -6.32 4.38 -0.74
C GLU A 96 -5.96 4.60 0.72
N ILE A 97 -6.47 5.69 1.28
CA ILE A 97 -6.39 5.96 2.71
C ILE A 97 -7.56 5.24 3.38
N ILE A 98 -7.25 4.26 4.22
CA ILE A 98 -8.23 3.47 4.96
C ILE A 98 -7.81 3.43 6.43
N ASN A 99 -8.72 3.83 7.32
CA ASN A 99 -8.46 3.86 8.77
C ASN A 99 -7.20 4.65 9.16
N GLY A 100 -6.94 5.77 8.51
CA GLY A 100 -5.78 6.62 8.79
C GLY A 100 -4.44 6.08 8.30
N ARG A 101 -4.44 5.06 7.45
CA ARG A 101 -3.25 4.46 6.84
C ARG A 101 -3.38 4.47 5.31
N PHE A 102 -2.27 4.62 4.62
CA PHE A 102 -2.24 4.52 3.16
C PHE A 102 -2.00 3.07 2.74
N LYS A 103 -3.00 2.45 2.16
CA LYS A 103 -2.91 1.09 1.60
C LYS A 103 -2.44 1.17 0.17
N ALA A 104 -1.14 0.97 -0.02
CA ALA A 104 -0.51 1.02 -1.32
C ALA A 104 -0.79 -0.25 -2.13
N THR A 105 -1.18 -0.09 -3.37
CA THR A 105 -1.25 -1.16 -4.37
C THR A 105 -0.12 -1.06 -5.38
N TYR A 106 0.48 0.11 -5.52
CA TYR A 106 1.65 0.37 -6.34
C TYR A 106 2.54 1.40 -5.64
N PHE A 107 3.85 1.16 -5.63
CA PHE A 107 4.83 2.06 -5.03
C PHE A 107 6.15 1.99 -5.80
N LYS A 108 6.59 3.10 -6.35
CA LYS A 108 7.86 3.21 -7.07
C LYS A 108 8.59 4.48 -6.68
N LEU A 109 9.82 4.34 -6.17
CA LEU A 109 10.69 5.48 -5.94
C LEU A 109 11.05 6.17 -7.26
N ILE A 110 10.94 7.49 -7.26
CA ILE A 110 11.42 8.32 -8.35
C ILE A 110 12.89 8.63 -8.07
N ASN A 111 13.75 8.34 -9.04
CA ASN A 111 15.16 8.71 -8.97
C ASN A 111 15.29 10.23 -9.01
N GLN A 112 16.02 10.78 -8.05
CA GLN A 112 16.33 12.21 -8.09
C GLN A 112 17.23 12.50 -9.32
N PRO A 113 16.97 13.60 -10.07
CA PRO A 113 17.84 13.99 -11.16
C PRO A 113 19.26 14.24 -10.62
N GLY A 114 20.23 13.49 -11.12
CA GLY A 114 21.65 13.60 -10.74
C GLY A 114 22.30 12.35 -10.17
N LYS A 115 21.53 11.29 -9.89
CA LYS A 115 22.10 9.97 -9.57
C LYS A 115 21.94 9.03 -10.76
N ASN A 116 22.92 9.08 -11.66
CA ASN A 116 23.10 8.02 -12.64
C ASN A 116 23.44 6.74 -11.86
N ASN A 117 22.54 5.79 -11.86
CA ASN A 117 22.85 4.42 -11.48
C ASN A 117 23.90 3.94 -12.50
N LYS A 118 25.17 4.04 -12.16
CA LYS A 118 26.15 3.18 -12.79
C LYS A 118 25.87 1.79 -12.24
N GLU A 119 25.32 0.98 -13.09
CA GLU A 119 25.31 -0.46 -12.90
C GLU A 119 26.73 -0.98 -12.75
#